data_eb789f292584406ec715a5a939901ec8
#
_entry.id   eb789f292584406ec715a5a939901ec8
#
_cell.length_a   1.000
_cell.length_b   1.000
_cell.length_c   1.000
_cell.angle_alpha   90.00
_cell.angle_beta   90.00
_cell.angle_gamma   90.00
#
_symmetry.space_group_name_H-M   'P 1'
#
loop_
_entity.id
_entity.type
_entity.pdbx_description
1 polymer ?
#
loop_
_entity_poly.entity_id
_entity_poly.type
_entity_poly.pdbx_seq_one_letter_code
_entity_poly.pdbx_strand_id
1 'polypeptide(L)'
;KSVKNTSQITRAMQMVASAKMRRAQDQAVKGRPYIRALAEVLYHLQDEIDTSTSPLMQTHGGADLVLLVNTDRGLCGGLNANLIKMVREQAPENAHYITIGRKLNAALAKLNERLEATWSLTDPLSLLELKPVFDFIVQKFKAEEYGRVFVAFSGFVNTMVQKPVFRQLLPIEPEPLMNMAKAGGSSLDGAEAHKQFLLEPSPAALLDT
;
A
#
# COMPACT_ATOMS: atom_id res chain seq x y z
N LYS A 1 -35.83 3.00 -28.67
CA LYS A 1 -34.91 1.86 -28.80
C LYS A 1 -33.54 2.15 -28.13
N SER A 2 -32.91 3.30 -28.34
CA SER A 2 -31.59 3.64 -27.79
C SER A 2 -31.51 3.57 -26.25
N VAL A 3 -32.48 4.21 -25.54
CA VAL A 3 -32.53 4.21 -24.06
C VAL A 3 -32.64 2.81 -23.48
N LYS A 4 -33.43 1.93 -24.10
CA LYS A 4 -33.57 0.54 -23.63
C LYS A 4 -32.27 -0.24 -23.79
N ASN A 5 -31.55 -0.05 -24.90
CA ASN A 5 -30.25 -0.68 -25.12
C ASN A 5 -29.21 -0.17 -24.12
N THR A 6 -29.18 1.16 -23.89
CA THR A 6 -28.28 1.75 -22.89
C THR A 6 -28.55 1.21 -21.48
N SER A 7 -29.82 1.08 -21.09
CA SER A 7 -30.21 0.50 -19.81
C SER A 7 -29.75 -0.96 -19.67
N GLN A 8 -29.87 -1.78 -20.72
CA GLN A 8 -29.39 -3.16 -20.70
C GLN A 8 -27.89 -3.26 -20.57
N ILE A 9 -27.13 -2.40 -21.30
CA ILE A 9 -25.67 -2.33 -21.21
C ILE A 9 -25.24 -1.93 -19.80
N THR A 10 -25.86 -0.90 -19.22
CA THR A 10 -25.55 -0.42 -17.86
C THR A 10 -25.82 -1.51 -16.82
N ARG A 11 -26.91 -2.26 -16.97
CA ARG A 11 -27.24 -3.37 -16.06
C ARG A 11 -26.22 -4.52 -16.17
N ALA A 12 -25.79 -4.85 -17.39
CA ALA A 12 -24.73 -5.84 -17.60
C ALA A 12 -23.40 -5.37 -16.99
N MET A 13 -23.01 -4.11 -17.18
CA MET A 13 -21.82 -3.52 -16.56
C MET A 13 -21.90 -3.56 -15.03
N GLN A 14 -23.06 -3.27 -14.45
CA GLN A 14 -23.27 -3.33 -13.00
C GLN A 14 -23.06 -4.76 -12.47
N MET A 15 -23.57 -5.78 -13.14
CA MET A 15 -23.38 -7.17 -12.73
C MET A 15 -21.90 -7.58 -12.75
N VAL A 16 -21.19 -7.24 -13.84
CA VAL A 16 -19.75 -7.52 -13.97
C VAL A 16 -18.95 -6.78 -12.90
N ALA A 17 -19.22 -5.50 -12.69
CA ALA A 17 -18.53 -4.69 -11.67
C ALA A 17 -18.78 -5.23 -10.26
N SER A 18 -20.01 -5.64 -9.94
CA SER A 18 -20.35 -6.23 -8.64
C SER A 18 -19.62 -7.55 -8.40
N ALA A 19 -19.51 -8.42 -9.42
CA ALA A 19 -18.77 -9.68 -9.32
C ALA A 19 -17.27 -9.44 -9.11
N LYS A 20 -16.68 -8.47 -9.81
CA LYS A 20 -15.27 -8.09 -9.63
C LYS A 20 -15.01 -7.49 -8.25
N MET A 21 -15.89 -6.60 -7.79
CA MET A 21 -15.80 -6.00 -6.47
C MET A 21 -15.84 -7.07 -5.37
N ARG A 22 -16.73 -8.05 -5.46
CA ARG A 22 -16.83 -9.14 -4.49
C ARG A 22 -15.54 -9.96 -4.43
N ARG A 23 -14.95 -10.31 -5.59
CA ARG A 23 -13.66 -11.02 -5.63
C ARG A 23 -12.54 -10.22 -4.98
N ALA A 24 -12.44 -8.92 -5.29
CA ALA A 24 -11.44 -8.05 -4.69
C ALA A 24 -11.60 -7.92 -3.16
N GLN A 25 -12.85 -7.84 -2.67
CA GLN A 25 -13.15 -7.85 -1.24
C GLN A 25 -12.72 -9.16 -0.57
N ASP A 26 -13.08 -10.29 -1.19
CA ASP A 26 -12.70 -11.62 -0.67
C ASP A 26 -11.18 -11.77 -0.58
N GLN A 27 -10.44 -11.30 -1.59
CA GLN A 27 -8.97 -11.30 -1.59
C GLN A 27 -8.41 -10.40 -0.47
N ALA A 28 -8.93 -9.18 -0.32
CA ALA A 28 -8.47 -8.25 0.72
C ALA A 28 -8.72 -8.80 2.14
N VAL A 29 -9.86 -9.44 2.36
CA VAL A 29 -10.18 -10.04 3.66
C VAL A 29 -9.32 -11.27 3.94
N LYS A 30 -9.10 -12.13 2.95
CA LYS A 30 -8.27 -13.34 3.09
C LYS A 30 -6.79 -13.03 3.35
N GLY A 31 -6.28 -11.89 2.88
CA GLY A 31 -4.90 -11.46 3.13
C GLY A 31 -4.65 -10.94 4.55
N ARG A 32 -5.69 -10.50 5.27
CA ARG A 32 -5.53 -9.88 6.60
C ARG A 32 -4.86 -10.78 7.65
N PRO A 33 -5.21 -12.08 7.79
CA PRO A 33 -4.55 -12.93 8.78
C PRO A 33 -3.04 -13.08 8.53
N TYR A 34 -2.63 -13.18 7.26
CA TYR A 34 -1.21 -13.26 6.90
C TYR A 34 -0.45 -11.98 7.28
N ILE A 35 -1.00 -10.82 6.94
CA ILE A 35 -0.38 -9.52 7.30
C ILE A 35 -0.26 -9.37 8.81
N ARG A 36 -1.25 -9.84 9.58
CA ARG A 36 -1.21 -9.82 11.05
C ARG A 36 -0.11 -10.70 11.60
N ALA A 37 -0.04 -11.94 11.14
CA ALA A 37 0.99 -12.87 11.56
C ALA A 37 2.40 -12.35 11.26
N LEU A 38 2.59 -11.75 10.07
CA LEU A 38 3.85 -11.11 9.70
C LEU A 38 4.18 -9.91 10.60
N ALA A 39 3.20 -9.04 10.87
CA ALA A 39 3.38 -7.90 11.76
C ALA A 39 3.71 -8.34 13.21
N GLU A 40 3.11 -9.42 13.69
CA GLU A 40 3.40 -10.00 15.00
C GLU A 40 4.85 -10.54 15.06
N VAL A 41 5.29 -11.26 14.04
CA VAL A 41 6.68 -11.73 13.92
C VAL A 41 7.66 -10.55 13.93
N LEU A 42 7.45 -9.55 13.08
CA LEU A 42 8.32 -8.37 13.01
C LEU A 42 8.34 -7.59 14.34
N TYR A 43 7.21 -7.52 15.04
CA TYR A 43 7.16 -6.89 16.36
C TYR A 43 8.02 -7.61 17.39
N HIS A 44 7.98 -8.95 17.43
CA HIS A 44 8.82 -9.72 18.36
C HIS A 44 10.30 -9.70 17.98
N LEU A 45 10.62 -9.50 16.71
CA LEU A 45 11.99 -9.42 16.23
C LEU A 45 12.63 -8.05 16.46
N GLN A 46 11.85 -6.98 16.73
CA GLN A 46 12.37 -5.61 16.83
C GLN A 46 13.48 -5.44 17.87
N ASP A 47 13.43 -6.20 18.97
CA ASP A 47 14.41 -6.13 20.06
C ASP A 47 15.68 -6.96 19.76
N GLU A 48 15.60 -7.90 18.80
CA GLU A 48 16.70 -8.78 18.39
C GLU A 48 17.37 -8.32 17.10
N ILE A 49 16.70 -7.46 16.33
CA ILE A 49 17.23 -6.91 15.08
C ILE A 49 17.99 -5.62 15.40
N ASP A 50 19.27 -5.63 15.11
CA ASP A 50 20.04 -4.39 15.03
C ASP A 50 19.55 -3.59 13.81
N THR A 51 18.76 -2.55 14.07
CA THR A 51 18.21 -1.65 13.03
C THR A 51 19.30 -1.00 12.17
N SER A 52 20.55 -0.93 12.69
CA SER A 52 21.68 -0.43 11.94
C SER A 52 22.14 -1.39 10.83
N THR A 53 21.76 -2.66 10.90
CA THR A 53 22.20 -3.71 9.96
C THR A 53 21.32 -3.76 8.71
N SER A 54 20.04 -3.36 8.82
CA SER A 54 19.12 -3.38 7.66
C SER A 54 19.04 -2.03 6.96
N PRO A 55 19.44 -1.93 5.68
CA PRO A 55 19.32 -0.69 4.91
C PRO A 55 17.87 -0.16 4.83
N LEU A 56 16.86 -1.04 4.97
CA LEU A 56 15.45 -0.66 4.89
C LEU A 56 14.92 -0.02 6.18
N MET A 57 15.68 -0.08 7.27
CA MET A 57 15.34 0.52 8.56
C MET A 57 16.15 1.81 8.84
N GLN A 58 17.12 2.12 7.99
CA GLN A 58 17.96 3.31 8.16
C GLN A 58 17.30 4.54 7.56
N THR A 59 17.44 5.68 8.23
CA THR A 59 17.01 6.97 7.70
C THR A 59 18.09 7.53 6.79
N HIS A 60 17.75 7.80 5.54
CA HIS A 60 18.61 8.43 4.55
C HIS A 60 18.22 9.89 4.33
N GLY A 61 19.15 10.70 3.84
CA GLY A 61 18.83 11.97 3.23
C GLY A 61 18.23 11.76 1.83
N GLY A 62 17.69 12.82 1.24
CA GLY A 62 17.17 12.78 -0.13
C GLY A 62 15.73 13.25 -0.25
N ALA A 63 15.15 13.11 -1.43
CA ALA A 63 13.75 13.43 -1.67
C ALA A 63 12.84 12.38 -1.06
N ASP A 64 11.57 12.71 -0.90
CA ASP A 64 10.53 11.76 -0.51
C ASP A 64 9.88 11.13 -1.74
N LEU A 65 9.53 9.85 -1.67
CA LEU A 65 8.83 9.13 -2.73
C LEU A 65 7.42 8.75 -2.26
N VAL A 66 6.42 9.01 -3.09
CA VAL A 66 5.03 8.63 -2.81
C VAL A 66 4.54 7.62 -3.85
N LEU A 67 4.26 6.40 -3.41
CA LEU A 67 3.54 5.41 -4.19
C LEU A 67 2.04 5.72 -4.12
N LEU A 68 1.46 6.20 -5.22
CA LEU A 68 0.05 6.54 -5.32
C LEU A 68 -0.73 5.42 -6.02
N VAL A 69 -1.54 4.68 -5.27
CA VAL A 69 -2.40 3.62 -5.81
C VAL A 69 -3.76 4.20 -6.16
N ASN A 70 -4.02 4.32 -7.46
CA ASN A 70 -5.24 4.91 -8.00
C ASN A 70 -5.90 4.01 -9.05
N THR A 71 -6.96 4.48 -9.71
CA THR A 71 -7.69 3.67 -10.69
C THR A 71 -7.17 3.86 -12.11
N ASP A 72 -7.32 2.82 -12.96
CA ASP A 72 -7.08 2.93 -14.41
C ASP A 72 -8.28 3.52 -15.14
N ARG A 73 -9.48 3.36 -14.60
CA ARG A 73 -10.75 3.78 -15.19
C ARG A 73 -11.43 4.84 -14.35
N GLY A 74 -12.30 5.62 -15.00
CA GLY A 74 -13.16 6.58 -14.33
C GLY A 74 -14.46 5.95 -13.81
N LEU A 75 -15.44 6.81 -13.50
CA LEU A 75 -16.77 6.44 -12.97
C LEU A 75 -16.69 5.71 -11.62
N CYS A 76 -15.72 6.11 -10.78
CA CYS A 76 -15.47 5.57 -9.44
C CYS A 76 -15.93 6.55 -8.32
N GLY A 77 -16.89 7.43 -8.61
CA GLY A 77 -17.33 8.45 -7.65
C GLY A 77 -16.20 9.39 -7.20
N GLY A 78 -16.15 9.70 -5.92
CA GLY A 78 -15.14 10.57 -5.32
C GLY A 78 -13.81 9.89 -4.97
N LEU A 79 -13.61 8.62 -5.32
CA LEU A 79 -12.46 7.83 -4.87
C LEU A 79 -11.13 8.52 -5.17
N ASN A 80 -10.88 8.84 -6.44
CA ASN A 80 -9.64 9.51 -6.84
C ASN A 80 -9.57 10.97 -6.38
N ALA A 81 -10.69 11.68 -6.33
CA ALA A 81 -10.74 13.07 -5.87
C ALA A 81 -10.38 13.17 -4.37
N ASN A 82 -10.92 12.28 -3.55
CA ASN A 82 -10.59 12.22 -2.13
C ASN A 82 -9.12 11.81 -1.90
N LEU A 83 -8.61 10.89 -2.71
CA LEU A 83 -7.23 10.44 -2.62
C LEU A 83 -6.24 11.57 -2.94
N ILE A 84 -6.42 12.26 -4.06
CA ILE A 84 -5.52 13.36 -4.44
C ILE A 84 -5.61 14.56 -3.48
N LYS A 85 -6.81 14.81 -2.92
CA LYS A 85 -6.98 15.85 -1.90
C LYS A 85 -6.14 15.53 -0.66
N MET A 86 -6.23 14.30 -0.14
CA MET A 86 -5.44 13.86 1.02
C MET A 86 -3.94 13.92 0.73
N VAL A 87 -3.51 13.47 -0.46
CA VAL A 87 -2.10 13.52 -0.86
C VAL A 87 -1.58 14.96 -0.82
N ARG A 88 -2.34 15.92 -1.35
CA ARG A 88 -1.96 17.35 -1.30
C ARG A 88 -1.87 17.92 0.12
N GLU A 89 -2.62 17.37 1.05
CA GLU A 89 -2.63 17.81 2.45
C GLU A 89 -1.50 17.17 3.28
N GLN A 90 -1.04 15.97 2.92
CA GLN A 90 -0.14 15.17 3.75
C GLN A 90 1.22 14.86 3.11
N ALA A 91 1.32 14.88 1.79
CA ALA A 91 2.59 14.61 1.13
C ALA A 91 3.61 15.73 1.38
N PRO A 92 4.89 15.41 1.53
CA PRO A 92 5.95 16.40 1.60
C PRO A 92 5.99 17.31 0.36
N GLU A 93 6.39 18.57 0.52
CA GLU A 93 6.37 19.58 -0.55
C GLU A 93 7.19 19.21 -1.80
N ASN A 94 8.29 18.48 -1.61
CA ASN A 94 9.20 18.08 -2.70
C ASN A 94 9.11 16.58 -2.99
N ALA A 95 7.95 15.96 -2.79
CA ALA A 95 7.78 14.54 -3.04
C ALA A 95 7.80 14.22 -4.54
N HIS A 96 8.49 13.15 -4.89
CA HIS A 96 8.37 12.52 -6.19
C HIS A 96 7.27 11.46 -6.16
N TYR A 97 6.68 11.16 -7.29
CA TYR A 97 5.54 10.25 -7.35
C TYR A 97 5.81 9.08 -8.27
N ILE A 98 5.37 7.93 -7.85
CA ILE A 98 5.18 6.75 -8.70
C ILE A 98 3.72 6.32 -8.58
N THR A 99 3.13 5.81 -9.64
CA THR A 99 1.70 5.49 -9.63
C THR A 99 1.42 4.05 -10.05
N ILE A 100 0.49 3.42 -9.35
CA ILE A 100 -0.25 2.27 -9.83
C ILE A 100 -1.64 2.77 -10.23
N GLY A 101 -1.96 2.62 -11.52
CA GLY A 101 -3.14 3.23 -12.13
C GLY A 101 -2.85 4.58 -12.78
N ARG A 102 -3.65 4.95 -13.78
CA ARG A 102 -3.36 6.07 -14.68
C ARG A 102 -4.21 7.31 -14.46
N LYS A 103 -5.31 7.21 -13.69
CA LYS A 103 -6.30 8.30 -13.64
C LYS A 103 -5.80 9.56 -12.96
N LEU A 104 -4.89 9.46 -12.02
CA LEU A 104 -4.35 10.64 -11.33
C LEU A 104 -3.10 11.22 -11.99
N ASN A 105 -2.51 10.60 -13.01
CA ASN A 105 -1.30 11.10 -13.66
C ASN A 105 -1.51 12.51 -14.24
N ALA A 106 -2.65 12.77 -14.90
CA ALA A 106 -2.99 14.09 -15.41
C ALA A 106 -3.22 15.13 -14.30
N ALA A 107 -3.66 14.70 -13.12
CA ALA A 107 -3.80 15.58 -11.96
C ALA A 107 -2.43 15.94 -11.38
N LEU A 108 -1.52 14.97 -11.23
CA LEU A 108 -0.15 15.21 -10.79
C LEU A 108 0.58 16.17 -11.76
N ALA A 109 0.45 15.95 -13.07
CA ALA A 109 1.05 16.82 -14.06
C ALA A 109 0.53 18.28 -13.98
N LYS A 110 -0.77 18.47 -13.72
CA LYS A 110 -1.36 19.80 -13.52
C LYS A 110 -0.89 20.49 -12.24
N LEU A 111 -0.52 19.70 -11.23
CA LEU A 111 0.02 20.20 -9.97
C LEU A 111 1.53 20.44 -10.04
N ASN A 112 2.13 20.19 -11.20
CA ASN A 112 3.58 20.28 -11.42
C ASN A 112 4.39 19.30 -10.57
N GLU A 113 3.76 18.18 -10.16
CA GLU A 113 4.37 17.14 -9.37
C GLU A 113 5.27 16.24 -10.23
N ARG A 114 6.38 15.81 -9.67
CA ARG A 114 7.35 14.97 -10.38
C ARG A 114 6.92 13.51 -10.40
N LEU A 115 6.42 13.06 -11.54
CA LEU A 115 6.03 11.67 -11.78
C LEU A 115 7.20 10.89 -12.40
N GLU A 116 7.75 9.92 -11.64
CA GLU A 116 8.91 9.11 -12.05
C GLU A 116 8.50 7.89 -12.89
N ALA A 117 7.45 7.18 -12.47
CA ALA A 117 7.01 5.98 -13.15
C ALA A 117 5.51 5.70 -12.93
N THR A 118 4.93 4.91 -13.85
CA THR A 118 3.53 4.48 -13.79
C THR A 118 3.42 3.01 -14.15
N TRP A 119 2.68 2.27 -13.34
CA TRP A 119 2.31 0.88 -13.62
C TRP A 119 0.81 0.73 -13.74
N SER A 120 0.37 -0.13 -14.64
CA SER A 120 -1.00 -0.63 -14.72
C SER A 120 -0.98 -2.11 -14.42
N LEU A 121 -1.81 -2.54 -13.48
CA LEU A 121 -1.88 -3.92 -13.04
C LEU A 121 -3.10 -4.60 -13.66
N THR A 122 -3.01 -5.92 -13.86
CA THR A 122 -4.13 -6.70 -14.38
C THR A 122 -5.14 -7.05 -13.29
N ASP A 123 -6.29 -7.54 -13.69
CA ASP A 123 -7.35 -8.01 -12.80
C ASP A 123 -7.73 -9.45 -13.20
N PRO A 124 -7.48 -10.45 -12.35
CA PRO A 124 -7.08 -10.36 -10.94
C PRO A 124 -5.61 -10.01 -10.74
N LEU A 125 -5.33 -9.25 -9.67
CA LEU A 125 -3.98 -8.84 -9.29
C LEU A 125 -3.14 -10.05 -8.83
N SER A 126 -1.91 -10.14 -9.38
CA SER A 126 -0.89 -11.10 -8.96
C SER A 126 0.24 -10.41 -8.19
N LEU A 127 0.80 -11.08 -7.17
CA LEU A 127 1.99 -10.59 -6.46
C LEU A 127 3.19 -10.41 -7.40
N LEU A 128 3.30 -11.28 -8.42
CA LEU A 128 4.38 -11.18 -9.42
C LEU A 128 4.32 -9.87 -10.22
N GLU A 129 3.14 -9.29 -10.43
CA GLU A 129 2.99 -8.00 -11.12
C GLU A 129 3.37 -6.81 -10.24
N LEU A 130 3.31 -6.97 -8.92
CA LEU A 130 3.75 -5.95 -7.97
C LEU A 130 5.27 -5.94 -7.78
N LYS A 131 5.93 -7.07 -8.04
CA LYS A 131 7.39 -7.19 -7.83
C LYS A 131 8.19 -6.06 -8.50
N PRO A 132 7.99 -5.70 -9.78
CA PRO A 132 8.74 -4.59 -10.39
C PRO A 132 8.54 -3.24 -9.70
N VAL A 133 7.38 -3.00 -9.10
CA VAL A 133 7.10 -1.77 -8.36
C VAL A 133 7.91 -1.75 -7.06
N PHE A 134 7.91 -2.87 -6.33
CA PHE A 134 8.68 -2.98 -5.08
C PHE A 134 10.19 -3.01 -5.34
N ASP A 135 10.64 -3.73 -6.36
CA ASP A 135 12.06 -3.75 -6.76
C ASP A 135 12.55 -2.33 -7.09
N PHE A 136 11.75 -1.54 -7.82
CA PHE A 136 12.05 -0.14 -8.11
C PHE A 136 12.19 0.69 -6.82
N ILE A 137 11.22 0.59 -5.90
CA ILE A 137 11.21 1.33 -4.63
C ILE A 137 12.44 0.96 -3.79
N VAL A 138 12.66 -0.34 -3.58
CA VAL A 138 13.75 -0.84 -2.73
C VAL A 138 15.12 -0.47 -3.33
N GLN A 139 15.29 -0.61 -4.63
CA GLN A 139 16.52 -0.26 -5.31
C GLN A 139 16.85 1.23 -5.18
N LYS A 140 15.87 2.10 -5.40
CA LYS A 140 16.01 3.55 -5.29
C LYS A 140 16.26 4.00 -3.84
N PHE A 141 15.62 3.36 -2.88
CA PHE A 141 15.83 3.62 -1.46
C PHE A 141 17.24 3.18 -1.00
N LYS A 142 17.68 1.97 -1.37
CA LYS A 142 19.04 1.47 -1.08
C LYS A 142 20.13 2.30 -1.76
N ALA A 143 19.83 2.94 -2.88
CA ALA A 143 20.73 3.88 -3.56
C ALA A 143 20.73 5.29 -2.94
N GLU A 144 20.01 5.48 -1.82
CA GLU A 144 19.88 6.76 -1.09
C GLU A 144 19.34 7.92 -1.95
N GLU A 145 18.64 7.59 -3.07
CA GLU A 145 17.98 8.61 -3.88
C GLU A 145 16.75 9.18 -3.16
N TYR A 146 16.12 8.37 -2.32
CA TYR A 146 14.97 8.75 -1.51
C TYR A 146 15.21 8.47 -0.03
N GLY A 147 14.91 9.46 0.80
CA GLY A 147 15.07 9.37 2.25
C GLY A 147 13.89 8.67 2.93
N ARG A 148 12.67 8.87 2.40
CA ARG A 148 11.45 8.23 2.89
C ARG A 148 10.58 7.81 1.72
N VAL A 149 9.84 6.73 1.92
CA VAL A 149 8.85 6.23 0.97
C VAL A 149 7.50 6.14 1.65
N PHE A 150 6.49 6.73 1.03
CA PHE A 150 5.11 6.70 1.49
C PHE A 150 4.22 5.94 0.50
N VAL A 151 3.11 5.41 0.99
CA VAL A 151 2.04 4.88 0.16
C VAL A 151 0.75 5.65 0.42
N ALA A 152 0.07 6.01 -0.66
CA ALA A 152 -1.24 6.62 -0.65
C ALA A 152 -2.24 5.76 -1.43
N PHE A 153 -3.32 5.35 -0.78
CA PHE A 153 -4.33 4.49 -1.39
C PHE A 153 -5.71 4.69 -0.75
N SER A 154 -6.75 4.17 -1.40
CA SER A 154 -8.09 4.14 -0.83
C SER A 154 -8.31 2.86 -0.05
N GLY A 155 -8.25 2.95 1.28
CA GLY A 155 -8.46 1.83 2.19
C GLY A 155 -9.93 1.38 2.20
N PHE A 156 -10.15 0.08 2.03
CA PHE A 156 -11.48 -0.52 2.05
C PHE A 156 -11.96 -0.74 3.49
N VAL A 157 -13.02 -0.02 3.88
CA VAL A 157 -13.73 -0.23 5.16
C VAL A 157 -14.92 -1.17 4.93
N ASN A 158 -15.81 -0.78 4.03
CA ASN A 158 -16.96 -1.58 3.56
C ASN A 158 -17.37 -1.11 2.16
N THR A 159 -18.42 -1.71 1.60
CA THR A 159 -18.92 -1.37 0.25
C THR A 159 -19.34 0.08 0.06
N MET A 160 -19.74 0.75 1.13
CA MET A 160 -20.22 2.15 1.09
C MET A 160 -19.12 3.14 1.46
N VAL A 161 -18.09 2.70 2.19
CA VAL A 161 -17.07 3.58 2.76
C VAL A 161 -15.68 3.11 2.37
N GLN A 162 -14.96 3.97 1.64
CA GLN A 162 -13.54 3.86 1.39
C GLN A 162 -12.88 5.12 1.93
N LYS A 163 -11.85 4.95 2.73
CA LYS A 163 -11.10 6.09 3.31
C LYS A 163 -9.73 6.20 2.65
N PRO A 164 -9.32 7.39 2.21
CA PRO A 164 -7.96 7.59 1.77
C PRO A 164 -7.00 7.38 2.95
N VAL A 165 -5.89 6.74 2.68
CA VAL A 165 -4.85 6.38 3.66
C VAL A 165 -3.51 6.85 3.11
N PHE A 166 -2.74 7.51 3.96
CA PHE A 166 -1.35 7.90 3.70
C PHE A 166 -0.48 7.29 4.80
N ARG A 167 0.54 6.51 4.43
CA ARG A 167 1.41 5.82 5.39
C ARG A 167 2.84 5.78 4.89
N GLN A 168 3.80 5.84 5.81
CA GLN A 168 5.19 5.54 5.53
C GLN A 168 5.37 4.04 5.30
N LEU A 169 6.16 3.70 4.28
CA LEU A 169 6.63 2.35 3.97
C LEU A 169 8.08 2.16 4.37
N LEU A 170 8.93 3.14 4.04
CA LEU A 170 10.37 3.13 4.32
C LEU A 170 10.81 4.49 4.88
N PRO A 171 11.76 4.50 5.82
CA PRO A 171 12.28 3.32 6.51
C PRO A 171 11.18 2.58 7.27
N ILE A 172 11.38 1.28 7.51
CA ILE A 172 10.45 0.46 8.29
C ILE A 172 10.53 0.89 9.76
N GLU A 173 9.40 1.35 10.29
CA GLU A 173 9.26 1.69 11.70
C GLU A 173 8.49 0.60 12.44
N PRO A 174 8.95 0.15 13.62
CA PRO A 174 8.28 -0.91 14.37
C PRO A 174 6.89 -0.53 14.89
N GLU A 175 6.68 0.72 15.36
CA GLU A 175 5.42 1.17 15.96
C GLU A 175 4.18 1.08 15.03
N PRO A 176 4.23 1.50 13.77
CA PRO A 176 3.11 1.33 12.85
C PRO A 176 2.72 -0.13 12.62
N LEU A 177 3.71 -1.05 12.59
CA LEU A 177 3.47 -2.49 12.47
C LEU A 177 2.72 -3.03 13.69
N MET A 178 3.09 -2.61 14.90
CA MET A 178 2.40 -2.94 16.13
C MET A 178 0.94 -2.48 16.12
N ASN A 179 0.67 -1.25 15.66
CA ASN A 179 -0.69 -0.74 15.55
C ASN A 179 -1.54 -1.52 14.51
N MET A 180 -0.93 -2.06 13.47
CA MET A 180 -1.61 -2.95 12.52
C MET A 180 -1.96 -4.31 13.15
N ALA A 181 -1.06 -4.87 13.96
CA ALA A 181 -1.31 -6.11 14.71
C ALA A 181 -2.44 -5.92 15.74
N LYS A 182 -2.41 -4.84 16.54
CA LYS A 182 -3.43 -4.49 17.55
C LYS A 182 -4.79 -4.20 16.93
N ALA A 183 -4.88 -3.44 15.86
CA ALA A 183 -6.13 -3.12 15.16
C ALA A 183 -6.86 -4.35 14.62
N GLY A 184 -6.17 -5.48 14.60
CA GLY A 184 -6.70 -6.77 14.18
C GLY A 184 -7.42 -7.58 15.25
N GLY A 185 -7.51 -7.10 16.48
CA GLY A 185 -8.17 -7.82 17.59
C GLY A 185 -7.32 -8.94 18.20
N SER A 186 -6.02 -8.97 17.96
CA SER A 186 -5.10 -9.73 18.80
C SER A 186 -5.03 -9.03 20.16
N SER A 187 -5.47 -9.71 21.22
CA SER A 187 -5.23 -9.27 22.60
C SER A 187 -3.74 -9.42 22.89
N LEU A 188 -2.95 -8.41 22.48
CA LEU A 188 -1.57 -8.25 22.96
C LEU A 188 -1.59 -7.64 24.38
N ASP A 189 -2.70 -7.79 25.10
CA ASP A 189 -2.82 -7.40 26.48
C ASP A 189 -2.07 -8.40 27.36
N GLY A 190 -0.84 -8.05 27.68
CA GLY A 190 -0.25 -8.22 29.00
C GLY A 190 0.16 -9.59 29.50
N ALA A 191 -0.09 -10.72 28.82
CA ALA A 191 0.14 -12.03 29.42
C ALA A 191 1.06 -12.99 28.63
N GLU A 192 1.50 -12.63 27.43
CA GLU A 192 2.48 -13.44 26.69
C GLU A 192 3.71 -12.57 26.31
N ALA A 193 4.36 -12.03 27.32
CA ALA A 193 5.70 -11.51 27.21
C ALA A 193 6.63 -12.65 26.75
N HIS A 194 7.31 -12.42 25.64
CA HIS A 194 8.40 -13.26 25.12
C HIS A 194 7.99 -14.67 24.66
N LYS A 195 7.23 -14.77 23.56
CA LYS A 195 7.36 -15.97 22.73
C LYS A 195 8.76 -15.93 22.12
N GLN A 196 9.64 -16.82 22.60
CA GLN A 196 10.94 -17.05 21.95
C GLN A 196 10.67 -17.73 20.61
N PHE A 197 10.96 -17.04 19.51
CA PHE A 197 10.92 -17.63 18.18
C PHE A 197 12.28 -18.25 17.89
N LEU A 198 12.28 -19.48 17.38
CA LEU A 198 13.47 -20.07 16.79
C LEU A 198 13.63 -19.47 15.39
N LEU A 199 14.66 -18.66 15.21
CA LEU A 199 14.95 -17.96 13.96
C LEU A 199 16.00 -18.71 13.17
N GLU A 200 15.63 -19.25 12.02
CA GLU A 200 16.53 -19.93 11.10
C GLU A 200 16.47 -19.28 9.71
N PRO A 201 17.62 -18.98 9.10
CA PRO A 201 18.98 -19.20 9.57
C PRO A 201 19.52 -18.11 10.51
N SER A 202 18.96 -16.88 10.48
CA SER A 202 19.29 -15.77 11.38
C SER A 202 18.27 -14.63 11.26
N PRO A 203 18.11 -13.74 12.27
CA PRO A 203 17.23 -12.59 12.19
C PRO A 203 17.51 -11.69 10.98
N ALA A 204 18.76 -11.45 10.65
CA ALA A 204 19.18 -10.61 9.51
C ALA A 204 18.80 -11.23 8.16
N ALA A 205 18.93 -12.55 8.00
CA ALA A 205 18.58 -13.24 6.76
C ALA A 205 17.08 -13.27 6.47
N LEU A 206 16.24 -13.17 7.50
CA LEU A 206 14.78 -13.10 7.34
C LEU A 206 14.29 -11.75 6.81
N LEU A 207 15.07 -10.68 6.99
CA LEU A 207 14.75 -9.35 6.46
C LEU A 207 15.13 -9.18 4.98
N ASP A 208 16.01 -10.03 4.46
CA ASP A 208 16.46 -9.99 3.07
C ASP A 208 15.61 -10.87 2.13
N THR A 209 14.60 -11.59 2.66
CA THR A 209 13.70 -12.45 1.90
C THR A 209 12.39 -11.75 1.56
#